data_77c3fbe8835227f5c7e6eece0951187d
#
_entry.id   77c3fbe8835227f5c7e6eece0951187d
#
_cell.length_a   1.000
_cell.length_b   1.000
_cell.length_c   1.000
_cell.angle_alpha   90.00
_cell.angle_beta   90.00
_cell.angle_gamma   90.00
#
_symmetry.space_group_name_H-M   'P 1'
#
loop_
_entity.id
_entity.type
_entity.pdbx_description
1 polymer ?
#
loop_
_entity_poly.entity_id
_entity_poly.type
_entity_poly.pdbx_seq_one_letter_code
_entity_poly.pdbx_strand_id
1 'polypeptide(L)'
;PFAVYTEVGPSPFHSDKQMAFIRVKTPEIDKEGLGPSNLTFLIDTSGSMDSFDKLPLLKSAFSLLVETLGEDDRVSIVTYAGSSAVVLDSCSGADKEQILDAIHSLTASGSTAGADGIRTAYALAQKNFREDGNNRVILATDGDFNVGISDTDQLADFIAEKRDSGVYLSVLGFGTGNLRDDVMETLAKNGNGNQAYIDSVQTAKKVLVEELGSNLFTVAKDVKAQVVFDPELVKSYRLIGYENRMLSNEDFADDTKDAGEIGAGTDVAALFEIELTEQGKTADNPFAVHIRYKDPHGDESQLFTKETLDTMSGENTDDFRFACAVAAFGHLLRGSEYTGEATLESVMQLAEGSLGRDPGGYRQEFLALLNTYKRVARG
;
A
#
# COMPACT_ATOMS: atom_id res chain seq x y z
N PRO A 1 19.26 -1.06 -5.71
CA PRO A 1 17.90 -1.59 -5.78
C PRO A 1 16.83 -0.51 -5.97
N PHE A 2 17.17 0.82 -5.85
CA PHE A 2 16.23 1.93 -5.99
C PHE A 2 16.59 2.87 -7.12
N ALA A 3 15.58 3.38 -7.83
CA ALA A 3 15.66 4.60 -8.60
C ALA A 3 14.99 5.72 -7.78
N VAL A 4 15.72 6.80 -7.51
CA VAL A 4 15.24 7.94 -6.74
C VAL A 4 15.17 9.15 -7.66
N TYR A 5 13.97 9.73 -7.77
CA TYR A 5 13.69 10.93 -8.54
C TYR A 5 13.34 12.06 -7.59
N THR A 6 13.84 13.26 -7.88
CA THR A 6 13.68 14.42 -7.01
C THR A 6 13.38 15.67 -7.83
N GLU A 7 12.33 16.39 -7.45
CA GLU A 7 11.93 17.64 -8.11
C GLU A 7 11.58 18.70 -7.06
N VAL A 8 11.82 19.96 -7.43
CA VAL A 8 11.31 21.13 -6.69
C VAL A 8 10.47 21.97 -7.64
N GLY A 9 9.31 22.41 -7.19
CA GLY A 9 8.40 23.22 -7.98
C GLY A 9 7.42 24.01 -7.14
N PRO A 10 6.53 24.81 -7.76
CA PRO A 10 5.60 25.68 -7.04
C PRO A 10 4.66 24.92 -6.09
N SER A 11 4.44 25.46 -4.89
CA SER A 11 3.44 24.94 -3.97
C SER A 11 2.02 25.29 -4.44
N PRO A 12 1.07 24.33 -4.43
CA PRO A 12 -0.34 24.63 -4.65
C PRO A 12 -1.02 25.27 -3.44
N PHE A 13 -0.34 25.35 -2.29
CA PHE A 13 -0.89 25.84 -1.04
C PHE A 13 -0.53 27.31 -0.77
N HIS A 14 0.72 27.69 -1.07
CA HIS A 14 1.25 29.02 -0.82
C HIS A 14 2.14 29.46 -1.95
N SER A 15 1.82 30.61 -2.55
CA SER A 15 2.51 31.13 -3.74
C SER A 15 3.97 31.54 -3.48
N ASP A 16 4.36 31.73 -2.22
CA ASP A 16 5.73 32.06 -1.79
C ASP A 16 6.58 30.83 -1.42
N LYS A 17 5.99 29.62 -1.44
CA LYS A 17 6.66 28.36 -1.11
C LYS A 17 6.82 27.43 -2.31
N GLN A 18 7.60 26.39 -2.11
CA GLN A 18 7.85 25.36 -3.08
C GLN A 18 7.42 23.98 -2.52
N MET A 19 7.24 23.02 -3.42
CA MET A 19 7.09 21.60 -3.08
C MET A 19 8.39 20.88 -3.43
N ALA A 20 8.92 20.10 -2.49
CA ALA A 20 9.92 19.10 -2.76
C ALA A 20 9.22 17.75 -2.94
N PHE A 21 9.45 17.10 -4.06
CA PHE A 21 8.89 15.81 -4.43
C PHE A 21 10.02 14.78 -4.49
N ILE A 22 9.87 13.72 -3.75
CA ILE A 22 10.78 12.59 -3.74
C ILE A 22 9.99 11.35 -4.15
N ARG A 23 10.44 10.67 -5.20
CA ARG A 23 9.87 9.43 -5.68
C ARG A 23 10.91 8.34 -5.63
N VAL A 24 10.60 7.25 -4.96
CA VAL A 24 11.45 6.06 -4.86
C VAL A 24 10.77 4.93 -5.60
N LYS A 25 11.43 4.41 -6.63
CA LYS A 25 10.93 3.29 -7.43
C LYS A 25 11.89 2.10 -7.34
N THR A 26 11.33 0.91 -7.13
CA THR A 26 12.08 -0.34 -7.25
C THR A 26 11.94 -0.93 -8.65
N PRO A 27 12.91 -1.75 -9.11
CA PRO A 27 12.79 -2.44 -10.40
C PRO A 27 11.58 -3.37 -10.40
N GLU A 28 10.92 -3.45 -11.56
CA GLU A 28 9.98 -4.54 -11.83
C GLU A 28 10.77 -5.83 -12.02
N ILE A 29 10.32 -6.91 -11.43
CA ILE A 29 10.91 -8.24 -11.62
C ILE A 29 9.98 -9.05 -12.51
N ASP A 30 10.50 -9.63 -13.59
CA ASP A 30 9.74 -10.52 -14.44
C ASP A 30 9.29 -11.76 -13.64
N LYS A 31 8.05 -12.19 -13.85
CA LYS A 31 7.45 -13.34 -13.15
C LYS A 31 8.29 -14.62 -13.26
N GLU A 32 9.04 -14.79 -14.35
CA GLU A 32 9.92 -15.95 -14.58
C GLU A 32 11.09 -16.06 -13.58
N GLY A 33 11.45 -14.96 -12.89
CA GLY A 33 12.49 -14.92 -11.85
C GLY A 33 11.95 -15.04 -10.42
N LEU A 34 10.64 -15.13 -10.28
CA LEU A 34 9.97 -15.16 -8.99
C LEU A 34 9.76 -16.62 -8.55
N GLY A 35 10.08 -16.92 -7.29
CA GLY A 35 9.74 -18.22 -6.71
C GLY A 35 8.23 -18.45 -6.65
N PRO A 36 7.80 -19.70 -6.47
CA PRO A 36 6.38 -20.04 -6.43
C PRO A 36 5.69 -19.43 -5.22
N SER A 37 4.42 -19.08 -5.37
CA SER A 37 3.60 -18.54 -4.28
C SER A 37 2.77 -19.65 -3.61
N ASN A 38 2.67 -19.58 -2.28
CA ASN A 38 1.73 -20.34 -1.47
C ASN A 38 0.73 -19.36 -0.83
N LEU A 39 -0.40 -19.18 -1.48
CA LEU A 39 -1.43 -18.21 -1.10
C LEU A 39 -2.56 -18.89 -0.35
N THR A 40 -2.82 -18.48 0.87
CA THR A 40 -3.97 -18.93 1.67
C THR A 40 -4.97 -17.79 1.79
N PHE A 41 -6.10 -17.88 1.11
CA PHE A 41 -7.20 -16.92 1.22
C PHE A 41 -8.00 -17.23 2.49
N LEU A 42 -8.07 -16.27 3.39
CA LEU A 42 -8.93 -16.30 4.58
C LEU A 42 -10.09 -15.34 4.34
N ILE A 43 -11.26 -15.89 4.07
CA ILE A 43 -12.42 -15.14 3.57
C ILE A 43 -13.52 -15.07 4.62
N ASP A 44 -13.92 -13.85 4.95
CA ASP A 44 -15.14 -13.60 5.71
C ASP A 44 -16.37 -14.00 4.87
N THR A 45 -17.16 -14.90 5.41
CA THR A 45 -18.45 -15.32 4.83
C THR A 45 -19.60 -15.09 5.79
N SER A 46 -19.43 -14.18 6.77
CA SER A 46 -20.53 -13.77 7.68
C SER A 46 -21.67 -13.09 6.93
N GLY A 47 -22.84 -13.02 7.55
CA GLY A 47 -24.03 -12.44 6.92
C GLY A 47 -23.87 -10.98 6.52
N SER A 48 -22.98 -10.22 7.13
CA SER A 48 -22.64 -8.83 6.77
C SER A 48 -21.99 -8.71 5.40
N MET A 49 -21.38 -9.79 4.87
CA MET A 49 -20.73 -9.85 3.55
C MET A 49 -21.69 -9.98 2.37
N ASP A 50 -23.00 -10.02 2.56
CA ASP A 50 -23.99 -10.29 1.51
C ASP A 50 -24.25 -9.11 0.54
N SER A 51 -23.66 -7.92 0.76
CA SER A 51 -23.85 -6.79 -0.14
C SER A 51 -22.96 -6.88 -1.38
N PHE A 52 -23.38 -6.19 -2.48
CA PHE A 52 -22.71 -6.26 -3.79
C PHE A 52 -21.25 -5.77 -3.77
N ASP A 53 -20.93 -4.85 -2.86
CA ASP A 53 -19.61 -4.25 -2.64
C ASP A 53 -18.73 -5.06 -1.68
N LYS A 54 -19.15 -6.25 -1.26
CA LYS A 54 -18.42 -7.16 -0.36
C LYS A 54 -18.16 -8.51 -1.01
N LEU A 55 -18.85 -9.61 -0.62
CA LEU A 55 -18.55 -10.94 -1.15
C LEU A 55 -18.66 -11.06 -2.68
N PRO A 56 -19.65 -10.46 -3.37
CA PRO A 56 -19.67 -10.46 -4.82
C PRO A 56 -18.47 -9.74 -5.45
N LEU A 57 -18.06 -8.59 -4.92
CA LEU A 57 -16.86 -7.89 -5.38
C LEU A 57 -15.59 -8.68 -5.08
N LEU A 58 -15.49 -9.28 -3.88
CA LEU A 58 -14.40 -10.15 -3.48
C LEU A 58 -14.21 -11.33 -4.46
N LYS A 59 -15.29 -12.01 -4.84
CA LYS A 59 -15.24 -13.09 -5.83
C LYS A 59 -14.66 -12.61 -7.15
N SER A 60 -15.10 -11.45 -7.63
CA SER A 60 -14.56 -10.83 -8.85
C SER A 60 -13.09 -10.47 -8.70
N ALA A 61 -12.70 -9.91 -7.55
CA ALA A 61 -11.34 -9.53 -7.23
C ALA A 61 -10.38 -10.75 -7.21
N PHE A 62 -10.77 -11.80 -6.50
CA PHE A 62 -9.94 -13.02 -6.42
C PHE A 62 -9.90 -13.79 -7.74
N SER A 63 -10.96 -13.73 -8.56
CA SER A 63 -10.92 -14.28 -9.92
C SER A 63 -9.84 -13.62 -10.77
N LEU A 64 -9.66 -12.29 -10.68
CA LEU A 64 -8.57 -11.60 -11.38
C LEU A 64 -7.18 -12.08 -10.91
N LEU A 65 -6.99 -12.28 -9.61
CA LEU A 65 -5.73 -12.81 -9.08
C LEU A 65 -5.47 -14.24 -9.57
N VAL A 66 -6.46 -15.11 -9.52
CA VAL A 66 -6.34 -16.51 -9.94
C VAL A 66 -5.89 -16.62 -11.40
N GLU A 67 -6.34 -15.74 -12.29
CA GLU A 67 -5.89 -15.71 -13.68
C GLU A 67 -4.38 -15.46 -13.85
N THR A 68 -3.75 -14.84 -12.87
CA THR A 68 -2.31 -14.52 -12.90
C THR A 68 -1.40 -15.63 -12.39
N LEU A 69 -1.96 -16.66 -11.72
CA LEU A 69 -1.20 -17.73 -11.08
C LEU A 69 -0.62 -18.71 -12.10
N GLY A 70 0.54 -19.25 -11.77
CA GLY A 70 1.24 -20.27 -12.56
C GLY A 70 1.06 -21.70 -12.00
N GLU A 71 1.63 -22.68 -12.69
CA GLU A 71 1.57 -24.11 -12.34
C GLU A 71 2.20 -24.40 -10.96
N ASP A 72 3.27 -23.68 -10.63
CA ASP A 72 4.00 -23.85 -9.37
C ASP A 72 3.36 -23.16 -8.19
N ASP A 73 2.46 -22.21 -8.42
CA ASP A 73 1.72 -21.56 -7.35
C ASP A 73 0.74 -22.53 -6.68
N ARG A 74 0.45 -22.29 -5.40
CA ARG A 74 -0.53 -23.06 -4.62
C ARG A 74 -1.54 -22.13 -3.99
N VAL A 75 -2.80 -22.54 -4.04
CA VAL A 75 -3.93 -21.81 -3.47
C VAL A 75 -4.64 -22.68 -2.45
N SER A 76 -4.84 -22.12 -1.29
CA SER A 76 -5.73 -22.66 -0.26
C SER A 76 -6.83 -21.64 0.06
N ILE A 77 -8.02 -22.10 0.41
CA ILE A 77 -9.15 -21.25 0.77
C ILE A 77 -9.70 -21.72 2.11
N VAL A 78 -9.71 -20.78 3.06
CA VAL A 78 -10.33 -20.93 4.39
C VAL A 78 -11.43 -19.91 4.49
N THR A 79 -12.61 -20.30 4.91
CA THR A 79 -13.71 -19.39 5.24
C THR A 79 -13.91 -19.32 6.74
N TYR A 80 -14.41 -18.19 7.20
CA TYR A 80 -14.88 -18.05 8.56
C TYR A 80 -16.21 -17.27 8.62
N ALA A 81 -17.06 -17.75 9.52
CA ALA A 81 -18.31 -17.11 9.93
C ALA A 81 -18.59 -17.53 11.39
N GLY A 82 -19.59 -18.35 11.69
CA GLY A 82 -19.78 -18.96 13.00
C GLY A 82 -18.72 -20.03 13.39
N SER A 83 -17.99 -20.53 12.41
CA SER A 83 -16.85 -21.48 12.52
C SER A 83 -15.93 -21.29 11.32
N SER A 84 -14.72 -21.86 11.39
CA SER A 84 -13.82 -21.93 10.25
C SER A 84 -13.99 -23.22 9.44
N ALA A 85 -13.78 -23.13 8.11
CA ALA A 85 -13.81 -24.30 7.24
C ALA A 85 -12.72 -24.16 6.15
N VAL A 86 -12.03 -25.28 5.87
CA VAL A 86 -11.13 -25.38 4.70
C VAL A 86 -11.96 -25.75 3.49
N VAL A 87 -12.07 -24.86 2.52
CA VAL A 87 -12.82 -25.06 1.28
C VAL A 87 -11.92 -25.65 0.19
N LEU A 88 -10.64 -25.23 0.16
CA LEU A 88 -9.64 -25.70 -0.79
C LEU A 88 -8.28 -25.84 -0.08
N ASP A 89 -7.54 -26.91 -0.35
CA ASP A 89 -6.24 -27.19 0.25
C ASP A 89 -5.19 -27.39 -0.83
N SER A 90 -4.25 -26.45 -0.95
CA SER A 90 -3.05 -26.55 -1.80
C SER A 90 -3.30 -26.91 -3.26
N CYS A 91 -4.33 -26.33 -3.88
CA CYS A 91 -4.63 -26.49 -5.30
C CYS A 91 -3.57 -25.79 -6.16
N SER A 92 -3.16 -26.42 -7.28
CA SER A 92 -2.25 -25.80 -8.23
C SER A 92 -2.87 -24.55 -8.87
N GLY A 93 -2.09 -23.48 -9.05
CA GLY A 93 -2.53 -22.29 -9.78
C GLY A 93 -2.88 -22.57 -11.25
N ALA A 94 -2.46 -23.70 -11.82
CA ALA A 94 -2.89 -24.16 -13.15
C ALA A 94 -4.34 -24.68 -13.16
N ASP A 95 -4.84 -25.19 -12.02
CA ASP A 95 -6.20 -25.73 -11.90
C ASP A 95 -7.22 -24.61 -11.62
N LYS A 96 -7.21 -23.59 -12.48
CA LYS A 96 -7.99 -22.35 -12.32
C LYS A 96 -9.48 -22.59 -12.15
N GLU A 97 -10.05 -23.52 -12.93
CA GLU A 97 -11.47 -23.88 -12.87
C GLU A 97 -11.85 -24.36 -11.46
N GLN A 98 -11.05 -25.23 -10.86
CA GLN A 98 -11.30 -25.73 -9.49
C GLN A 98 -11.22 -24.62 -8.45
N ILE A 99 -10.25 -23.71 -8.58
CA ILE A 99 -10.09 -22.57 -7.66
C ILE A 99 -11.27 -21.61 -7.83
N LEU A 100 -11.64 -21.28 -9.07
CA LEU A 100 -12.75 -20.37 -9.36
C LEU A 100 -14.09 -20.95 -8.90
N ASP A 101 -14.34 -22.24 -9.10
CA ASP A 101 -15.54 -22.93 -8.61
C ASP A 101 -15.63 -22.85 -7.08
N ALA A 102 -14.52 -23.07 -6.38
CA ALA A 102 -14.46 -22.94 -4.93
C ALA A 102 -14.82 -21.50 -4.49
N ILE A 103 -14.23 -20.47 -5.12
CA ILE A 103 -14.53 -19.06 -4.85
C ILE A 103 -15.99 -18.73 -5.15
N HIS A 104 -16.51 -19.14 -6.30
CA HIS A 104 -17.87 -18.83 -6.73
C HIS A 104 -18.95 -19.55 -5.89
N SER A 105 -18.62 -20.69 -5.29
CA SER A 105 -19.52 -21.43 -4.40
C SER A 105 -19.75 -20.76 -3.05
N LEU A 106 -18.89 -19.83 -2.62
CA LEU A 106 -19.00 -19.15 -1.33
C LEU A 106 -20.34 -18.41 -1.21
N THR A 107 -20.94 -18.46 -0.05
CA THR A 107 -22.18 -17.75 0.27
C THR A 107 -22.06 -17.05 1.62
N ALA A 108 -22.59 -15.86 1.72
CA ALA A 108 -22.62 -15.12 2.98
C ALA A 108 -23.69 -15.68 3.90
N SER A 109 -23.33 -16.07 5.13
CA SER A 109 -24.26 -16.59 6.16
C SER A 109 -23.63 -16.65 7.53
N GLY A 110 -24.46 -16.60 8.59
CA GLY A 110 -24.00 -16.82 9.97
C GLY A 110 -23.42 -15.58 10.66
N SER A 111 -22.79 -15.82 11.82
CA SER A 111 -22.14 -14.80 12.67
C SER A 111 -20.62 -14.82 12.45
N THR A 112 -19.92 -13.78 12.92
CA THR A 112 -18.47 -13.64 12.73
C THR A 112 -17.69 -14.28 13.89
N ALA A 113 -16.82 -15.28 13.61
CA ALA A 113 -15.87 -15.89 14.54
C ALA A 113 -14.48 -15.98 13.90
N GLY A 114 -13.78 -14.84 13.84
CA GLY A 114 -12.53 -14.71 13.08
C GLY A 114 -11.30 -15.41 13.67
N ALA A 115 -11.23 -15.62 15.01
CA ALA A 115 -10.04 -16.18 15.67
C ALA A 115 -9.67 -17.58 15.19
N ASP A 116 -10.65 -18.46 15.04
CA ASP A 116 -10.41 -19.82 14.57
C ASP A 116 -10.04 -19.84 13.09
N GLY A 117 -10.58 -18.87 12.30
CA GLY A 117 -10.26 -18.69 10.90
C GLY A 117 -8.79 -18.38 10.69
N ILE A 118 -8.25 -17.39 11.41
CA ILE A 118 -6.85 -16.98 11.22
C ILE A 118 -5.87 -18.08 11.64
N ARG A 119 -6.15 -18.79 12.73
CA ARG A 119 -5.32 -19.94 13.15
C ARG A 119 -5.35 -21.06 12.12
N THR A 120 -6.52 -21.38 11.57
CA THR A 120 -6.69 -22.39 10.52
C THR A 120 -5.93 -21.99 9.26
N ALA A 121 -6.03 -20.73 8.83
CA ALA A 121 -5.34 -20.21 7.65
C ALA A 121 -3.81 -20.29 7.80
N TYR A 122 -3.28 -19.87 8.93
CA TYR A 122 -1.84 -19.98 9.19
C TYR A 122 -1.35 -21.44 9.31
N ALA A 123 -2.12 -22.31 9.97
CA ALA A 123 -1.78 -23.73 10.04
C ALA A 123 -1.74 -24.35 8.63
N LEU A 124 -2.66 -23.96 7.74
CA LEU A 124 -2.70 -24.44 6.36
C LEU A 124 -1.55 -23.85 5.54
N ALA A 125 -1.25 -22.58 5.68
CA ALA A 125 -0.12 -21.93 5.03
C ALA A 125 1.22 -22.56 5.44
N GLN A 126 1.39 -22.87 6.73
CA GLN A 126 2.60 -23.54 7.24
C GLN A 126 2.69 -25.01 6.79
N LYS A 127 1.56 -25.74 6.73
CA LYS A 127 1.52 -27.10 6.18
C LYS A 127 2.02 -27.17 4.75
N ASN A 128 1.70 -26.15 3.96
CA ASN A 128 1.99 -26.05 2.54
C ASN A 128 3.19 -25.13 2.26
N PHE A 129 4.02 -24.85 3.27
CA PHE A 129 5.13 -23.90 3.21
C PHE A 129 6.13 -24.23 2.09
N ARG A 130 6.59 -23.23 1.38
CA ARG A 130 7.57 -23.31 0.31
C ARG A 130 8.82 -22.52 0.69
N GLU A 131 9.94 -23.23 0.85
CA GLU A 131 11.21 -22.64 1.32
C GLU A 131 11.75 -21.57 0.34
N ASP A 132 11.61 -21.81 -0.97
CA ASP A 132 12.08 -20.89 -2.02
C ASP A 132 10.93 -20.04 -2.59
N GLY A 133 9.85 -19.88 -1.84
CA GLY A 133 8.64 -19.23 -2.31
C GLY A 133 8.09 -18.18 -1.37
N ASN A 134 7.08 -17.48 -1.85
CA ASN A 134 6.33 -16.52 -1.05
C ASN A 134 5.15 -17.20 -0.37
N ASN A 135 5.15 -17.21 0.96
CA ASN A 135 4.08 -17.79 1.78
C ASN A 135 3.24 -16.67 2.39
N ARG A 136 1.97 -16.60 2.02
CA ARG A 136 1.12 -15.48 2.42
C ARG A 136 -0.31 -15.90 2.73
N VAL A 137 -0.81 -15.39 3.84
CA VAL A 137 -2.24 -15.35 4.14
C VAL A 137 -2.81 -14.03 3.62
N ILE A 138 -3.93 -14.09 2.90
CA ILE A 138 -4.67 -12.91 2.41
C ILE A 138 -6.02 -12.92 3.11
N LEU A 139 -6.15 -12.07 4.12
CA LEU A 139 -7.40 -11.88 4.87
C LEU A 139 -8.31 -10.93 4.09
N ALA A 140 -9.53 -11.34 3.82
CA ALA A 140 -10.57 -10.52 3.20
C ALA A 140 -11.78 -10.40 4.13
N THR A 141 -12.12 -9.18 4.53
CA THR A 141 -13.13 -8.86 5.55
C THR A 141 -13.85 -7.55 5.23
N ASP A 142 -15.03 -7.35 5.82
CA ASP A 142 -15.72 -6.05 5.80
C ASP A 142 -15.39 -5.15 7.01
N GLY A 143 -14.38 -5.53 7.79
CA GLY A 143 -13.88 -4.78 8.93
C GLY A 143 -14.48 -5.20 10.28
N ASP A 144 -15.57 -5.97 10.30
CA ASP A 144 -16.11 -6.53 11.53
C ASP A 144 -15.38 -7.82 11.92
N PHE A 145 -14.03 -7.72 11.94
CA PHE A 145 -13.16 -8.83 12.33
C PHE A 145 -13.21 -9.04 13.85
N ASN A 146 -14.32 -9.62 14.30
CA ASN A 146 -14.51 -9.94 15.70
C ASN A 146 -13.81 -11.27 16.02
N VAL A 147 -12.57 -11.17 16.48
CA VAL A 147 -11.66 -12.32 16.58
C VAL A 147 -11.95 -13.23 17.76
N GLY A 148 -12.88 -12.88 18.65
CA GLY A 148 -13.11 -13.67 19.89
C GLY A 148 -11.88 -13.71 20.84
N ILE A 149 -10.72 -13.22 20.38
CA ILE A 149 -9.58 -12.85 21.19
C ILE A 149 -9.91 -11.44 21.66
N SER A 150 -10.14 -11.27 22.95
CA SER A 150 -10.58 -10.01 23.55
C SER A 150 -9.49 -8.93 23.53
N ASP A 151 -8.34 -9.18 22.89
CA ASP A 151 -7.18 -8.33 22.90
C ASP A 151 -6.51 -8.32 21.51
N THR A 152 -6.55 -7.16 20.85
CA THR A 152 -5.87 -6.91 19.56
C THR A 152 -4.37 -7.17 19.66
N ASP A 153 -3.79 -6.95 20.86
CA ASP A 153 -2.36 -7.14 21.10
C ASP A 153 -1.96 -8.62 21.03
N GLN A 154 -2.78 -9.52 21.60
CA GLN A 154 -2.51 -10.97 21.51
C GLN A 154 -2.60 -11.50 20.07
N LEU A 155 -3.48 -10.92 19.25
CA LEU A 155 -3.57 -11.25 17.84
C LEU A 155 -2.36 -10.73 17.07
N ALA A 156 -1.92 -9.51 17.36
CA ALA A 156 -0.73 -8.91 16.77
C ALA A 156 0.52 -9.74 17.10
N ASP A 157 0.68 -10.17 18.34
CA ASP A 157 1.78 -11.05 18.79
C ASP A 157 1.76 -12.40 18.06
N PHE A 158 0.59 -13.02 17.91
CA PHE A 158 0.44 -14.26 17.15
C PHE A 158 0.84 -14.09 15.68
N ILE A 159 0.41 -13.01 15.05
CA ILE A 159 0.76 -12.70 13.64
C ILE A 159 2.26 -12.45 13.52
N ALA A 160 2.87 -11.71 14.45
CA ALA A 160 4.31 -11.48 14.47
C ALA A 160 5.11 -12.78 14.59
N GLU A 161 4.68 -13.73 15.48
CA GLU A 161 5.29 -15.07 15.55
C GLU A 161 5.22 -15.80 14.20
N LYS A 162 4.09 -15.70 13.49
CA LYS A 162 3.90 -16.36 12.19
C LYS A 162 4.71 -15.69 11.08
N ARG A 163 4.82 -14.36 11.08
CA ARG A 163 5.73 -13.60 10.22
C ARG A 163 7.18 -14.11 10.38
N ASP A 164 7.64 -14.26 11.60
CA ASP A 164 9.00 -14.73 11.89
C ASP A 164 9.25 -16.16 11.41
N SER A 165 8.18 -16.94 11.21
CA SER A 165 8.24 -18.27 10.55
C SER A 165 8.17 -18.20 9.02
N GLY A 166 8.15 -17.00 8.41
CA GLY A 166 8.14 -16.78 6.97
C GLY A 166 6.76 -16.79 6.32
N VAL A 167 5.66 -16.74 7.10
CA VAL A 167 4.30 -16.62 6.55
C VAL A 167 3.76 -15.22 6.81
N TYR A 168 3.59 -14.44 5.74
CA TYR A 168 3.16 -13.05 5.80
C TYR A 168 1.63 -12.90 5.75
N LEU A 169 1.11 -11.72 6.14
CA LEU A 169 -0.32 -11.41 6.13
C LEU A 169 -0.61 -10.12 5.39
N SER A 170 -1.42 -10.19 4.33
CA SER A 170 -2.06 -9.01 3.74
C SER A 170 -3.53 -8.94 4.12
N VAL A 171 -4.06 -7.74 4.29
CA VAL A 171 -5.45 -7.51 4.70
C VAL A 171 -6.18 -6.69 3.67
N LEU A 172 -7.31 -7.20 3.19
CA LEU A 172 -8.18 -6.56 2.20
C LEU A 172 -9.53 -6.24 2.82
N GLY A 173 -9.87 -4.95 2.88
CA GLY A 173 -11.15 -4.47 3.35
C GLY A 173 -12.15 -4.31 2.21
N PHE A 174 -13.39 -4.72 2.42
CA PHE A 174 -14.50 -4.61 1.46
C PHE A 174 -15.70 -3.93 2.09
N GLY A 175 -16.50 -3.21 1.29
CA GLY A 175 -17.74 -2.58 1.71
C GLY A 175 -17.56 -1.23 2.45
N THR A 176 -18.63 -0.52 2.65
CA THR A 176 -18.65 0.80 3.30
C THR A 176 -19.33 0.72 4.68
N GLY A 177 -18.80 1.42 5.67
CA GLY A 177 -19.48 1.71 6.94
C GLY A 177 -18.84 1.20 8.21
N ASN A 178 -18.42 -0.06 8.31
CA ASN A 178 -17.89 -0.64 9.57
C ASN A 178 -16.40 -0.99 9.52
N LEU A 179 -15.68 -0.45 8.55
CA LEU A 179 -14.28 -0.76 8.36
C LEU A 179 -13.44 -0.25 9.55
N ARG A 180 -12.74 -1.17 10.21
CA ARG A 180 -11.80 -0.87 11.30
C ARG A 180 -10.40 -0.73 10.71
N ASP A 181 -10.14 0.40 10.05
CA ASP A 181 -8.84 0.68 9.40
C ASP A 181 -7.67 0.54 10.37
N ASP A 182 -7.83 0.99 11.61
CA ASP A 182 -6.84 0.90 12.69
C ASP A 182 -6.43 -0.55 12.99
N VAL A 183 -7.40 -1.46 13.05
CA VAL A 183 -7.15 -2.89 13.30
C VAL A 183 -6.50 -3.53 12.09
N MET A 184 -7.03 -3.30 10.88
CA MET A 184 -6.51 -3.89 9.65
C MET A 184 -5.07 -3.44 9.38
N GLU A 185 -4.76 -2.15 9.58
CA GLU A 185 -3.39 -1.62 9.46
C GLU A 185 -2.46 -2.30 10.47
N THR A 186 -2.90 -2.44 11.73
CA THR A 186 -2.12 -3.11 12.78
C THR A 186 -1.82 -4.56 12.42
N LEU A 187 -2.81 -5.32 11.93
CA LEU A 187 -2.63 -6.72 11.54
C LEU A 187 -1.67 -6.86 10.35
N ALA A 188 -1.86 -6.07 9.30
CA ALA A 188 -1.01 -6.08 8.12
C ALA A 188 0.44 -5.72 8.48
N LYS A 189 0.65 -4.67 9.29
CA LYS A 189 1.98 -4.23 9.74
C LYS A 189 2.70 -5.33 10.53
N ASN A 190 2.02 -5.98 11.49
CA ASN A 190 2.64 -7.07 12.27
C ASN A 190 2.89 -8.32 11.41
N GLY A 191 2.17 -8.48 10.30
CA GLY A 191 2.32 -9.58 9.36
C GLY A 191 3.27 -9.33 8.17
N ASN A 192 4.04 -8.25 8.16
CA ASN A 192 4.87 -7.83 7.02
C ASN A 192 4.10 -7.85 5.69
N GLY A 193 2.90 -7.34 5.72
CA GLY A 193 2.04 -7.27 4.55
C GLY A 193 1.40 -5.91 4.39
N ASN A 194 0.57 -5.80 3.37
CA ASN A 194 -0.12 -4.57 3.02
C ASN A 194 -1.59 -4.64 3.42
N GLN A 195 -2.12 -3.48 3.79
CA GLN A 195 -3.55 -3.26 3.87
C GLN A 195 -4.01 -2.54 2.61
N ALA A 196 -5.14 -2.95 2.06
CA ALA A 196 -5.82 -2.24 0.99
C ALA A 196 -7.33 -2.29 1.15
N TYR A 197 -7.99 -1.23 0.71
CA TYR A 197 -9.44 -1.16 0.62
C TYR A 197 -9.88 -1.40 -0.83
N ILE A 198 -10.79 -2.33 -1.04
CA ILE A 198 -11.30 -2.71 -2.36
C ILE A 198 -12.73 -2.22 -2.50
N ASP A 199 -12.93 -1.14 -3.24
CA ASP A 199 -14.23 -0.52 -3.52
C ASP A 199 -14.76 -0.79 -4.93
N SER A 200 -13.89 -1.27 -5.81
CA SER A 200 -14.20 -1.50 -7.23
C SER A 200 -13.36 -2.62 -7.82
N VAL A 201 -13.78 -3.13 -8.96
CA VAL A 201 -12.99 -4.11 -9.75
C VAL A 201 -11.68 -3.48 -10.23
N GLN A 202 -11.64 -2.16 -10.47
CA GLN A 202 -10.44 -1.46 -10.88
C GLN A 202 -9.41 -1.40 -9.73
N THR A 203 -9.86 -1.07 -8.51
CA THR A 203 -9.03 -1.13 -7.31
C THR A 203 -8.55 -2.56 -7.04
N ALA A 204 -9.44 -3.55 -7.21
CA ALA A 204 -9.08 -4.97 -7.08
C ALA A 204 -7.96 -5.36 -8.06
N LYS A 205 -8.06 -4.95 -9.32
CA LYS A 205 -7.03 -5.20 -10.33
C LYS A 205 -5.70 -4.56 -9.94
N LYS A 206 -5.71 -3.30 -9.52
CA LYS A 206 -4.52 -2.61 -9.05
C LYS A 206 -3.85 -3.37 -7.90
N VAL A 207 -4.61 -3.65 -6.84
CA VAL A 207 -4.07 -4.23 -5.59
C VAL A 207 -3.64 -5.68 -5.77
N LEU A 208 -4.47 -6.51 -6.46
CA LEU A 208 -4.26 -7.96 -6.52
C LEU A 208 -3.47 -8.44 -7.74
N VAL A 209 -3.44 -7.66 -8.82
CA VAL A 209 -2.75 -8.05 -10.05
C VAL A 209 -1.46 -7.25 -10.25
N GLU A 210 -1.52 -5.94 -10.02
CA GLU A 210 -0.39 -5.05 -10.27
C GLU A 210 0.51 -4.91 -9.03
N GLU A 211 -0.07 -4.68 -7.84
CA GLU A 211 0.68 -4.43 -6.60
C GLU A 211 0.97 -5.71 -5.80
N LEU A 212 0.04 -6.68 -5.72
CA LEU A 212 0.28 -7.91 -4.99
C LEU A 212 1.39 -8.74 -5.66
N GLY A 213 1.41 -8.78 -6.99
CA GLY A 213 2.50 -9.39 -7.75
C GLY A 213 3.85 -8.75 -7.44
N SER A 214 3.89 -7.43 -7.27
CA SER A 214 5.09 -6.69 -6.90
C SER A 214 5.46 -6.83 -5.42
N ASN A 215 4.48 -6.82 -4.51
CA ASN A 215 4.69 -6.94 -3.07
C ASN A 215 5.00 -8.37 -2.58
N LEU A 216 4.91 -9.35 -3.47
CA LEU A 216 5.28 -10.73 -3.17
C LEU A 216 6.80 -10.94 -3.06
N PHE A 217 7.60 -10.02 -3.61
CA PHE A 217 9.05 -10.16 -3.68
C PHE A 217 9.74 -8.95 -3.07
N THR A 218 10.25 -9.15 -1.87
CA THR A 218 11.03 -8.15 -1.17
C THR A 218 12.32 -7.84 -1.94
N VAL A 219 12.48 -6.60 -2.37
CA VAL A 219 13.71 -6.09 -3.02
C VAL A 219 14.69 -5.58 -1.97
N ALA A 220 14.17 -5.03 -0.89
CA ALA A 220 14.95 -4.62 0.26
C ALA A 220 14.10 -4.69 1.53
N LYS A 221 14.75 -5.05 2.64
CA LYS A 221 14.15 -5.06 3.97
C LYS A 221 14.71 -3.95 4.85
N ASP A 222 14.00 -3.61 5.91
CA ASP A 222 14.39 -2.58 6.88
C ASP A 222 14.68 -1.22 6.22
N VAL A 223 13.78 -0.80 5.32
CA VAL A 223 13.96 0.38 4.49
C VAL A 223 13.54 1.64 5.24
N LYS A 224 14.49 2.53 5.47
CA LYS A 224 14.33 3.84 6.12
C LYS A 224 14.73 4.93 5.15
N ALA A 225 13.88 5.93 4.96
CA ALA A 225 14.19 7.09 4.14
C ALA A 225 14.29 8.34 5.00
N GLN A 226 15.29 9.16 4.72
CA GLN A 226 15.51 10.45 5.36
C GLN A 226 15.77 11.52 4.29
N VAL A 227 15.11 12.65 4.41
CA VAL A 227 15.39 13.85 3.60
C VAL A 227 16.14 14.85 4.47
N VAL A 228 17.34 15.20 4.06
CA VAL A 228 18.21 16.14 4.78
C VAL A 228 18.21 17.47 4.04
N PHE A 229 17.57 18.46 4.61
CA PHE A 229 17.50 19.83 4.07
C PHE A 229 18.73 20.62 4.51
N ASP A 230 19.30 21.39 3.56
CA ASP A 230 20.38 22.31 3.87
C ASP A 230 19.79 23.56 4.56
N PRO A 231 20.18 23.87 5.82
CA PRO A 231 19.64 25.00 6.56
C PRO A 231 20.06 26.37 6.01
N GLU A 232 21.10 26.45 5.16
CA GLU A 232 21.46 27.69 4.47
C GLU A 232 20.56 27.95 3.29
N LEU A 233 19.93 26.91 2.71
CA LEU A 233 19.11 26.96 1.51
C LEU A 233 17.61 26.85 1.80
N VAL A 234 17.22 26.17 2.89
CA VAL A 234 15.84 25.90 3.27
C VAL A 234 15.58 26.43 4.68
N LYS A 235 14.70 27.44 4.81
CA LYS A 235 14.33 28.04 6.08
C LYS A 235 13.44 27.14 6.92
N SER A 236 12.46 26.50 6.26
CA SER A 236 11.50 25.62 6.89
C SER A 236 10.99 24.57 5.92
N TYR A 237 10.57 23.43 6.47
CA TYR A 237 9.97 22.36 5.69
C TYR A 237 8.88 21.66 6.50
N ARG A 238 7.91 21.08 5.79
CA ARG A 238 6.81 20.31 6.39
C ARG A 238 6.49 19.12 5.49
N LEU A 239 6.56 17.91 6.05
CA LEU A 239 6.12 16.69 5.37
C LEU A 239 4.59 16.73 5.21
N ILE A 240 4.09 16.27 4.07
CA ILE A 240 2.66 16.16 3.76
C ILE A 240 2.27 14.69 3.78
N GLY A 241 1.41 14.34 4.73
CA GLY A 241 1.08 12.95 5.00
C GLY A 241 2.16 12.20 5.79
N TYR A 242 2.02 10.89 5.91
CA TYR A 242 2.95 10.01 6.65
C TYR A 242 3.10 10.32 8.15
N GLU A 243 2.18 11.05 8.77
CA GLU A 243 2.26 11.44 10.18
C GLU A 243 2.43 10.22 11.12
N ASN A 244 1.86 9.07 10.75
CA ASN A 244 1.92 7.82 11.51
C ASN A 244 3.16 6.95 11.19
N ARG A 245 4.02 7.39 10.26
CA ARG A 245 5.20 6.64 9.79
C ARG A 245 6.52 7.40 9.95
N MET A 246 6.50 8.48 10.72
CA MET A 246 7.71 9.27 10.98
C MET A 246 8.63 8.54 11.95
N LEU A 247 9.92 8.48 11.59
CA LEU A 247 10.99 8.01 12.46
C LEU A 247 11.76 9.21 13.02
N SER A 248 12.31 9.07 14.22
CA SER A 248 13.27 10.05 14.73
C SER A 248 14.59 9.96 13.97
N ASN A 249 15.40 11.01 13.98
CA ASN A 249 16.72 10.98 13.36
C ASN A 249 17.63 9.91 13.99
N GLU A 250 17.44 9.61 15.26
CA GLU A 250 18.16 8.56 15.98
C GLU A 250 17.78 7.17 15.47
N ASP A 251 16.48 6.94 15.24
CA ASP A 251 15.93 5.67 14.73
C ASP A 251 16.37 5.38 13.28
N PHE A 252 16.65 6.42 12.48
CA PHE A 252 17.19 6.24 11.12
C PHE A 252 18.55 5.52 11.12
N ALA A 253 19.41 5.83 12.09
CA ALA A 253 20.74 5.25 12.21
C ALA A 253 20.77 3.93 13.01
N ASP A 254 19.69 3.59 13.70
CA ASP A 254 19.58 2.41 14.56
C ASP A 254 19.12 1.18 13.77
N ASP A 255 20.04 0.22 13.55
CA ASP A 255 19.79 -1.04 12.84
C ASP A 255 18.94 -2.05 13.63
N THR A 256 18.67 -1.77 14.92
CA THR A 256 17.79 -2.60 15.75
C THR A 256 16.32 -2.21 15.64
N LYS A 257 16.05 -1.03 15.06
CA LYS A 257 14.70 -0.55 14.79
C LYS A 257 14.21 -1.13 13.48
N ASP A 258 13.23 -1.99 13.58
CA ASP A 258 12.54 -2.58 12.44
C ASP A 258 11.83 -1.50 11.61
N ALA A 259 11.98 -1.59 10.28
CA ALA A 259 11.29 -0.72 9.33
C ALA A 259 10.66 -1.57 8.22
N GLY A 260 9.82 -0.94 7.38
CA GLY A 260 9.07 -1.65 6.36
C GLY A 260 9.96 -2.32 5.31
N GLU A 261 9.41 -3.36 4.71
CA GLU A 261 9.98 -3.99 3.52
C GLU A 261 9.48 -3.26 2.27
N ILE A 262 10.27 -3.28 1.21
CA ILE A 262 9.88 -2.74 -0.09
C ILE A 262 9.96 -3.84 -1.15
N GLY A 263 8.86 -4.06 -1.85
CA GLY A 263 8.75 -5.08 -2.89
C GLY A 263 9.16 -4.59 -4.27
N ALA A 264 9.28 -5.52 -5.21
CA ALA A 264 9.54 -5.23 -6.62
C ALA A 264 8.40 -4.41 -7.24
N GLY A 265 8.72 -3.48 -8.15
CA GLY A 265 7.72 -2.62 -8.81
C GLY A 265 7.03 -1.62 -7.88
N THR A 266 7.47 -1.50 -6.62
CA THR A 266 6.93 -0.50 -5.69
C THR A 266 7.33 0.91 -6.13
N ASP A 267 6.38 1.83 -6.02
CA ASP A 267 6.53 3.24 -6.38
C ASP A 267 5.97 4.10 -5.24
N VAL A 268 6.84 4.75 -4.49
CA VAL A 268 6.50 5.53 -3.30
C VAL A 268 6.86 6.99 -3.53
N ALA A 269 5.93 7.90 -3.21
CA ALA A 269 6.14 9.33 -3.32
C ALA A 269 6.03 10.01 -1.94
N ALA A 270 6.93 10.92 -1.65
CA ALA A 270 6.86 11.84 -0.51
C ALA A 270 6.88 13.29 -0.99
N LEU A 271 6.06 14.12 -0.35
CA LEU A 271 5.96 15.54 -0.62
C LEU A 271 6.28 16.34 0.63
N PHE A 272 7.11 17.35 0.47
CA PHE A 272 7.36 18.37 1.49
C PHE A 272 7.01 19.74 0.95
N GLU A 273 6.30 20.55 1.71
CA GLU A 273 6.23 21.97 1.46
C GLU A 273 7.46 22.63 2.10
N ILE A 274 8.21 23.39 1.32
CA ILE A 274 9.48 24.02 1.75
C ILE A 274 9.46 25.54 1.52
N GLU A 275 10.09 26.27 2.42
CA GLU A 275 10.39 27.70 2.26
C GLU A 275 11.88 27.87 1.99
N LEU A 276 12.22 28.32 0.80
CA LEU A 276 13.61 28.55 0.40
C LEU A 276 14.14 29.90 0.93
N THR A 277 15.44 29.96 1.22
CA THR A 277 16.15 31.23 1.41
C THR A 277 16.37 31.91 0.03
N GLU A 278 16.81 33.16 0.01
CA GLU A 278 17.16 33.81 -1.27
C GLU A 278 18.29 33.06 -1.99
N GLN A 279 19.23 32.49 -1.25
CA GLN A 279 20.29 31.65 -1.82
C GLN A 279 19.71 30.32 -2.30
N GLY A 280 18.77 29.73 -1.60
CA GLY A 280 18.10 28.47 -1.95
C GLY A 280 17.29 28.54 -3.26
N LYS A 281 16.76 29.71 -3.60
CA LYS A 281 16.03 29.91 -4.86
C LYS A 281 16.89 29.75 -6.11
N THR A 282 18.20 29.84 -5.98
CA THR A 282 19.17 29.74 -7.08
C THR A 282 20.13 28.55 -6.92
N ALA A 283 19.98 27.77 -5.85
CA ALA A 283 20.82 26.61 -5.60
C ALA A 283 20.29 25.37 -6.32
N ASP A 284 21.20 24.52 -6.74
CA ASP A 284 20.85 23.30 -7.48
C ASP A 284 20.35 22.16 -6.58
N ASN A 285 20.76 22.14 -5.30
CA ASN A 285 20.51 21.02 -4.40
C ASN A 285 20.13 21.48 -2.98
N PRO A 286 18.86 21.88 -2.71
CA PRO A 286 18.42 22.31 -1.39
C PRO A 286 18.26 21.17 -0.36
N PHE A 287 18.31 19.91 -0.79
CA PHE A 287 18.25 18.74 0.09
C PHE A 287 18.93 17.52 -0.54
N ALA A 288 19.23 16.54 0.32
CA ALA A 288 19.67 15.20 -0.07
C ALA A 288 18.67 14.14 0.40
N VAL A 289 18.60 13.02 -0.30
CA VAL A 289 17.79 11.86 0.08
C VAL A 289 18.71 10.71 0.47
N HIS A 290 18.57 10.23 1.68
CA HIS A 290 19.27 9.06 2.20
C HIS A 290 18.29 7.92 2.35
N ILE A 291 18.62 6.73 1.82
CA ILE A 291 17.85 5.50 2.01
C ILE A 291 18.77 4.46 2.63
N ARG A 292 18.43 4.05 3.83
CA ARG A 292 19.09 2.96 4.52
C ARG A 292 18.28 1.69 4.36
N TYR A 293 18.91 0.57 4.04
CA TYR A 293 18.22 -0.68 3.74
C TYR A 293 19.15 -1.88 3.94
N LYS A 294 18.56 -3.07 4.01
CA LYS A 294 19.26 -4.36 3.97
C LYS A 294 18.85 -5.14 2.72
N ASP A 295 19.75 -5.97 2.20
CA ASP A 295 19.39 -6.92 1.15
C ASP A 295 18.35 -7.93 1.68
N PRO A 296 17.46 -8.48 0.84
CA PRO A 296 16.43 -9.42 1.28
C PRO A 296 16.94 -10.59 2.12
N HIS A 297 18.13 -11.10 1.76
CA HIS A 297 18.80 -12.24 2.41
C HIS A 297 20.03 -11.83 3.24
N GLY A 298 20.31 -10.53 3.35
CA GLY A 298 21.44 -9.98 4.09
C GLY A 298 21.02 -9.34 5.40
N ASP A 299 21.98 -9.19 6.34
CA ASP A 299 21.76 -8.51 7.63
C ASP A 299 22.55 -7.20 7.75
N GLU A 300 23.45 -6.93 6.79
CA GLU A 300 24.23 -5.69 6.78
C GLU A 300 23.43 -4.54 6.19
N SER A 301 23.38 -3.43 6.92
CA SER A 301 22.74 -2.21 6.50
C SER A 301 23.59 -1.46 5.48
N GLN A 302 22.97 -1.05 4.38
CA GLN A 302 23.57 -0.26 3.31
C GLN A 302 22.96 1.13 3.29
N LEU A 303 23.72 2.12 2.81
CA LEU A 303 23.25 3.49 2.63
C LEU A 303 23.32 3.87 1.15
N PHE A 304 22.17 4.22 0.59
CA PHE A 304 22.05 4.89 -0.70
C PHE A 304 21.86 6.39 -0.46
N THR A 305 22.57 7.23 -1.20
CA THR A 305 22.46 8.69 -1.12
C THR A 305 22.23 9.29 -2.50
N LYS A 306 21.24 10.18 -2.61
CA LYS A 306 21.04 11.05 -3.78
C LYS A 306 21.13 12.50 -3.33
N GLU A 307 22.15 13.19 -3.83
CA GLU A 307 22.47 14.59 -3.49
C GLU A 307 22.04 15.59 -4.57
N THR A 308 21.73 15.11 -5.78
CA THR A 308 21.38 15.97 -6.91
C THR A 308 19.89 15.90 -7.23
N LEU A 309 19.27 17.06 -7.45
CA LEU A 309 17.92 17.14 -7.99
C LEU A 309 17.89 16.78 -9.47
N ASP A 310 16.79 16.13 -9.89
CA ASP A 310 16.55 15.90 -11.33
C ASP A 310 15.93 17.13 -11.99
N THR A 311 15.10 17.88 -11.25
CA THR A 311 14.48 19.12 -11.74
C THR A 311 14.37 20.16 -10.63
N MET A 312 14.91 21.34 -10.88
CA MET A 312 14.77 22.52 -10.03
C MET A 312 14.00 23.60 -10.79
N SER A 313 12.81 23.94 -10.34
CA SER A 313 11.88 24.97 -10.82
C SER A 313 11.92 25.26 -12.35
N GLY A 314 11.02 24.63 -13.08
CA GLY A 314 10.92 24.85 -14.53
C GLY A 314 9.83 23.98 -15.12
N GLU A 315 10.23 22.94 -15.82
CA GLU A 315 9.29 21.96 -16.38
C GLU A 315 9.15 20.76 -15.44
N ASN A 316 8.39 20.93 -14.35
CA ASN A 316 8.06 19.82 -13.48
C ASN A 316 7.25 18.74 -14.22
N THR A 317 7.50 17.49 -13.87
CA THR A 317 6.82 16.35 -14.49
C THR A 317 5.32 16.33 -14.20
N ASP A 318 4.57 15.58 -15.01
CA ASP A 318 3.16 15.31 -14.75
C ASP A 318 2.97 14.58 -13.42
N ASP A 319 3.90 13.69 -13.06
CA ASP A 319 3.87 12.96 -11.79
C ASP A 319 3.96 13.91 -10.58
N PHE A 320 4.88 14.87 -10.62
CA PHE A 320 5.00 15.92 -9.62
C PHE A 320 3.69 16.70 -9.46
N ARG A 321 3.20 17.25 -10.58
CA ARG A 321 1.99 18.10 -10.59
C ARG A 321 0.76 17.33 -10.13
N PHE A 322 0.63 16.07 -10.57
CA PHE A 322 -0.49 15.22 -10.15
C PHE A 322 -0.42 14.88 -8.65
N ALA A 323 0.76 14.54 -8.12
CA ALA A 323 0.96 14.30 -6.70
C ALA A 323 0.59 15.54 -5.86
N CYS A 324 0.96 16.73 -6.31
CA CYS A 324 0.56 17.99 -5.69
C CYS A 324 -0.97 18.19 -5.72
N ALA A 325 -1.66 17.83 -6.80
CA ALA A 325 -3.11 17.90 -6.89
C ALA A 325 -3.80 16.96 -5.88
N VAL A 326 -3.30 15.72 -5.77
CA VAL A 326 -3.82 14.74 -4.81
C VAL A 326 -3.62 15.23 -3.37
N ALA A 327 -2.43 15.74 -3.03
CA ALA A 327 -2.14 16.29 -1.71
C ALA A 327 -3.04 17.49 -1.37
N ALA A 328 -3.23 18.40 -2.33
CA ALA A 328 -4.10 19.56 -2.14
C ALA A 328 -5.57 19.16 -1.94
N PHE A 329 -6.06 18.16 -2.66
CA PHE A 329 -7.40 17.61 -2.45
C PHE A 329 -7.54 16.98 -1.06
N GLY A 330 -6.53 16.24 -0.61
CA GLY A 330 -6.49 15.66 0.74
C GLY A 330 -6.61 16.74 1.83
N HIS A 331 -5.91 17.85 1.69
CA HIS A 331 -6.01 18.99 2.63
C HIS A 331 -7.41 19.64 2.60
N LEU A 332 -8.02 19.79 1.42
CA LEU A 332 -9.39 20.32 1.30
C LEU A 332 -10.41 19.40 1.98
N LEU A 333 -10.31 18.07 1.79
CA LEU A 333 -11.22 17.10 2.41
C LEU A 333 -11.13 17.09 3.94
N ARG A 334 -9.92 17.25 4.48
CA ARG A 334 -9.68 17.29 5.94
C ARG A 334 -10.04 18.63 6.57
N GLY A 335 -10.30 19.67 5.79
CA GLY A 335 -10.39 21.04 6.30
C GLY A 335 -9.11 21.48 7.03
N SER A 336 -7.96 21.08 6.48
CA SER A 336 -6.64 21.30 7.10
C SER A 336 -6.32 22.79 7.21
N GLU A 337 -5.70 23.20 8.32
CA GLU A 337 -5.13 24.56 8.48
C GLU A 337 -4.05 24.88 7.44
N TYR A 338 -3.45 23.86 6.82
CA TYR A 338 -2.42 23.99 5.78
C TYR A 338 -2.97 23.99 4.36
N THR A 339 -4.28 24.14 4.17
CA THR A 339 -4.89 24.22 2.83
C THR A 339 -4.42 25.45 2.04
N GLY A 340 -4.09 26.55 2.77
CA GLY A 340 -3.58 27.77 2.18
C GLY A 340 -4.51 28.35 1.11
N GLU A 341 -3.95 28.63 -0.07
CA GLU A 341 -4.64 29.21 -1.23
C GLU A 341 -5.32 28.15 -2.12
N ALA A 342 -5.16 26.85 -1.82
CA ALA A 342 -5.72 25.79 -2.63
C ALA A 342 -7.26 25.80 -2.62
N THR A 343 -7.84 25.71 -3.80
CA THR A 343 -9.30 25.61 -4.02
C THR A 343 -9.61 24.36 -4.82
N LEU A 344 -10.86 23.90 -4.77
CA LEU A 344 -11.26 22.76 -5.61
C LEU A 344 -11.04 23.03 -7.10
N GLU A 345 -11.26 24.28 -7.54
CA GLU A 345 -11.03 24.69 -8.93
C GLU A 345 -9.54 24.60 -9.31
N SER A 346 -8.63 25.09 -8.44
CA SER A 346 -7.18 25.01 -8.71
C SER A 346 -6.69 23.56 -8.69
N VAL A 347 -7.20 22.73 -7.79
CA VAL A 347 -6.89 21.29 -7.75
C VAL A 347 -7.34 20.58 -9.02
N MET A 348 -8.56 20.84 -9.50
CA MET A 348 -9.08 20.27 -10.74
C MET A 348 -8.23 20.67 -11.95
N GLN A 349 -7.86 21.97 -12.07
CA GLN A 349 -6.99 22.43 -13.15
C GLN A 349 -5.62 21.76 -13.11
N LEU A 350 -5.03 21.63 -11.93
CA LEU A 350 -3.72 20.99 -11.76
C LEU A 350 -3.78 19.50 -12.14
N ALA A 351 -4.81 18.78 -11.72
CA ALA A 351 -5.02 17.37 -12.04
C ALA A 351 -5.28 17.16 -13.54
N GLU A 352 -6.16 17.97 -14.16
CA GLU A 352 -6.46 17.92 -15.60
C GLU A 352 -5.21 18.19 -16.45
N GLY A 353 -4.38 19.17 -16.05
CA GLY A 353 -3.16 19.55 -16.73
C GLY A 353 -1.97 18.59 -16.52
N SER A 354 -2.14 17.52 -15.72
CA SER A 354 -1.04 16.61 -15.35
C SER A 354 -1.39 15.12 -15.45
N LEU A 355 -2.34 14.77 -16.33
CA LEU A 355 -2.74 13.38 -16.56
C LEU A 355 -1.59 12.51 -17.10
N GLY A 356 -0.76 13.06 -17.98
CA GLY A 356 0.37 12.37 -18.56
C GLY A 356 -0.02 11.01 -19.17
N ARG A 357 0.85 10.01 -18.99
CA ARG A 357 0.54 8.62 -19.33
C ARG A 357 -0.21 7.98 -18.15
N ASP A 358 -1.43 7.54 -18.40
CA ASP A 358 -2.32 6.90 -17.40
C ASP A 358 -2.82 5.54 -17.92
N PRO A 359 -1.94 4.52 -18.04
CA PRO A 359 -2.32 3.23 -18.63
C PRO A 359 -3.35 2.47 -17.78
N GLY A 360 -3.37 2.69 -16.47
CA GLY A 360 -4.35 2.11 -15.55
C GLY A 360 -5.65 2.89 -15.45
N GLY A 361 -5.72 4.14 -15.96
CA GLY A 361 -6.89 5.01 -15.85
C GLY A 361 -7.09 5.62 -14.45
N TYR A 362 -6.13 5.50 -13.54
CA TYR A 362 -6.24 5.95 -12.15
C TYR A 362 -6.33 7.48 -12.01
N ARG A 363 -5.62 8.21 -12.88
CA ARG A 363 -5.67 9.68 -12.87
C ARG A 363 -7.01 10.19 -13.43
N GLN A 364 -7.57 9.49 -14.42
CA GLN A 364 -8.92 9.75 -14.93
C GLN A 364 -9.97 9.47 -13.86
N GLU A 365 -9.83 8.40 -13.08
CA GLU A 365 -10.71 8.07 -11.96
C GLU A 365 -10.66 9.15 -10.87
N PHE A 366 -9.47 9.66 -10.54
CA PHE A 366 -9.31 10.77 -9.61
C PHE A 366 -10.06 12.03 -10.09
N LEU A 367 -10.01 12.37 -11.39
CA LEU A 367 -10.81 13.46 -11.96
C LEU A 367 -12.31 13.21 -11.84
N ALA A 368 -12.77 11.98 -12.04
CA ALA A 368 -14.16 11.61 -11.85
C ALA A 368 -14.59 11.78 -10.37
N LEU A 369 -13.70 11.43 -9.42
CA LEU A 369 -13.88 11.67 -7.99
C LEU A 369 -14.02 13.17 -7.67
N LEU A 370 -13.11 14.01 -8.18
CA LEU A 370 -13.18 15.48 -8.01
C LEU A 370 -14.50 16.06 -8.55
N ASN A 371 -14.95 15.60 -9.71
CA ASN A 371 -16.22 16.02 -10.31
C ASN A 371 -17.43 15.57 -9.47
N THR A 372 -17.36 14.39 -8.87
CA THR A 372 -18.40 13.90 -7.96
C THR A 372 -18.43 14.71 -6.68
N TYR A 373 -17.27 14.96 -6.07
CA TYR A 373 -17.15 15.81 -4.89
C TYR A 373 -17.70 17.22 -5.14
N LYS A 374 -17.38 17.83 -6.29
CA LYS A 374 -17.89 19.16 -6.69
C LYS A 374 -19.42 19.21 -6.74
N ARG A 375 -20.06 18.13 -7.16
CA ARG A 375 -21.54 18.04 -7.21
C ARG A 375 -22.15 17.90 -5.81
N VAL A 376 -21.56 17.06 -4.97
CA VAL A 376 -22.04 16.80 -3.60
C VAL A 376 -21.80 18.02 -2.69
N ALA A 377 -20.66 18.69 -2.79
CA ALA A 377 -20.34 19.86 -1.97
C ALA A 377 -21.16 21.12 -2.31
N ARG A 378 -21.86 21.13 -3.44
CA ARG A 378 -22.74 22.24 -3.87
C ARG A 378 -24.22 22.02 -3.52
N GLY A 379 -24.62 20.83 -3.08
CA GLY A 379 -25.97 20.47 -2.66
C GLY A 379 -26.12 20.54 -1.15
#